data_df7f89d0ad89ce4990bab396d366e8cb
#
_entry.id   df7f89d0ad89ce4990bab396d366e8cb
#
_cell.length_a   1.000
_cell.length_b   1.000
_cell.length_c   1.000
_cell.angle_alpha   90.00
_cell.angle_beta   90.00
_cell.angle_gamma   90.00
#
_symmetry.space_group_name_H-M   'P 1'
#
loop_
_entity.id
_entity.type
_entity.pdbx_description
1 polymer ?
#
loop_
_entity_poly.entity_id
_entity_poly.type
_entity_poly.pdbx_seq_one_letter_code
_entity_poly.pdbx_strand_id
1 'polypeptide(L)'
;MIRRPPRSTLFPYTTLFRSTALQDYAPQTDVAIELGGEDAKIIYFEGGNVEQRMNGICAGGTGSFIDQMASLIQTDASGLNEYAKNYDAIYPIAARCGVFAKTDIQPLINEGATREDLSASIFQAVVNQTISGLACGKPIRGHVAFLGGPLHFLSELKEAFIRTLKLDDEHIIAPENSHLFAAIGSALNYKEDVTYDLSDILDKLSSDIKMEFEVARMEPLFATQADYDAFTARHNGHNVKTADLSTYKGNCYLGIDAGSTTTKIALAGEDGSLLYSFYSSNNGSPLATAIKSIKEIYSLLPADAHIVHSCSTGYGEALLKAALMLDDGEVETVAHYYAAAFFDPDVDCILDIGGQDMKCIKIKNQTVDSVQLNEACSSGWLPSLITTNP
;
A
#
# COMPACT_ATOMS: atom_id res chain seq x y z
N MET A 1 24.73 19.14 -22.16
CA MET A 1 23.36 18.60 -22.03
C MET A 1 23.38 17.15 -22.52
N ILE A 2 23.63 16.19 -21.64
CA ILE A 2 23.62 14.75 -21.97
C ILE A 2 22.16 14.35 -22.03
N ARG A 3 21.66 14.04 -23.23
CA ARG A 3 20.30 13.52 -23.41
C ARG A 3 20.23 12.17 -22.70
N ARG A 4 19.36 12.02 -21.68
CA ARG A 4 19.03 10.71 -21.13
C ARG A 4 18.58 9.81 -22.28
N PRO A 5 19.10 8.58 -22.40
CA PRO A 5 18.57 7.63 -23.37
C PRO A 5 17.06 7.44 -23.07
N PRO A 6 16.22 7.29 -24.09
CA PRO A 6 14.80 7.05 -23.87
C PRO A 6 14.60 5.82 -22.97
N ARG A 7 13.63 5.86 -22.05
CA ARG A 7 13.35 4.76 -21.10
C ARG A 7 13.26 3.38 -21.77
N SER A 8 12.88 3.34 -23.04
CA SER A 8 12.84 2.13 -23.87
C SER A 8 14.19 1.44 -24.09
N THR A 9 15.31 2.12 -23.88
CA THR A 9 16.66 1.53 -24.04
C THR A 9 17.23 0.91 -22.76
N LEU A 10 16.62 1.13 -21.60
CA LEU A 10 17.01 0.49 -20.32
C LEU A 10 16.40 -0.91 -20.16
N PHE A 11 15.31 -1.22 -20.86
CA PHE A 11 14.59 -2.50 -20.74
C PHE A 11 15.23 -3.71 -21.44
N PRO A 12 15.97 -3.59 -22.56
CA PRO A 12 16.55 -4.74 -23.24
C PRO A 12 17.54 -5.54 -22.39
N TYR A 13 18.32 -4.87 -21.52
CA TYR A 13 19.39 -5.54 -20.78
C TYR A 13 18.89 -6.53 -19.75
N THR A 14 17.86 -6.20 -19.00
CA THR A 14 17.34 -7.11 -17.97
C THR A 14 16.66 -8.35 -18.56
N THR A 15 16.02 -8.21 -19.72
CA THR A 15 15.45 -9.33 -20.49
C THR A 15 16.56 -10.21 -21.03
N LEU A 16 17.60 -9.61 -21.61
CA LEU A 16 18.75 -10.33 -22.15
C LEU A 16 19.38 -11.24 -21.09
N PHE A 17 19.62 -10.73 -19.89
CA PHE A 17 20.25 -11.52 -18.82
C PHE A 17 19.40 -12.74 -18.43
N ARG A 18 18.11 -12.57 -18.23
CA ARG A 18 17.22 -13.68 -17.88
C ARG A 18 17.09 -14.70 -19.03
N SER A 19 16.99 -14.20 -20.25
CA SER A 19 16.94 -15.07 -21.44
C SER A 19 18.22 -15.89 -21.59
N THR A 20 19.40 -15.27 -21.33
CA THR A 20 20.68 -15.99 -21.35
C THR A 20 20.70 -17.09 -20.29
N ALA A 21 20.31 -16.78 -19.04
CA ALA A 21 20.27 -17.79 -17.99
C ALA A 21 19.29 -18.94 -18.32
N LEU A 22 18.10 -18.62 -18.87
CA LEU A 22 17.14 -19.65 -19.28
C LEU A 22 17.64 -20.50 -20.44
N GLN A 23 18.31 -19.91 -21.43
CA GLN A 23 18.89 -20.66 -22.54
C GLN A 23 19.94 -21.66 -22.08
N ASP A 24 20.71 -21.34 -21.06
CA ASP A 24 21.75 -22.21 -20.53
C ASP A 24 21.20 -23.27 -19.54
N TYR A 25 20.29 -22.87 -18.65
CA TYR A 25 19.84 -23.74 -17.55
C TYR A 25 18.49 -24.43 -17.81
N ALA A 26 17.67 -23.87 -18.68
CA ALA A 26 16.32 -24.39 -19.01
C ALA A 26 15.96 -24.10 -20.49
N PRO A 27 16.71 -24.62 -21.45
CA PRO A 27 16.54 -24.30 -22.89
C PRO A 27 15.18 -24.68 -23.46
N GLN A 28 14.45 -25.57 -22.80
CA GLN A 28 13.08 -25.96 -23.20
C GLN A 28 12.01 -24.94 -22.83
N THR A 29 12.36 -23.83 -22.17
CA THR A 29 11.39 -22.82 -21.74
C THR A 29 10.68 -22.16 -22.92
N ASP A 30 9.35 -22.24 -22.95
CA ASP A 30 8.51 -21.53 -23.92
C ASP A 30 8.04 -20.17 -23.37
N VAL A 31 7.74 -20.12 -22.07
CA VAL A 31 7.30 -18.89 -21.40
C VAL A 31 7.95 -18.79 -20.04
N ALA A 32 8.42 -17.60 -19.65
CA ALA A 32 8.85 -17.34 -18.27
C ALA A 32 7.95 -16.29 -17.62
N ILE A 33 7.50 -16.57 -16.40
CA ILE A 33 6.79 -15.64 -15.52
C ILE A 33 7.76 -15.26 -14.42
N GLU A 34 8.03 -13.97 -14.29
CA GLU A 34 8.89 -13.43 -13.25
C GLU A 34 8.12 -12.42 -12.40
N LEU A 35 8.16 -12.64 -11.10
CA LEU A 35 7.67 -11.66 -10.12
C LEU A 35 8.83 -11.12 -9.32
N GLY A 36 9.00 -9.81 -9.38
CA GLY A 36 9.94 -9.04 -8.55
C GLY A 36 9.24 -8.37 -7.37
N GLY A 37 9.99 -7.53 -6.66
CA GLY A 37 9.45 -6.70 -5.57
C GLY A 37 8.46 -5.65 -6.08
N GLU A 38 8.76 -5.00 -7.20
CA GLU A 38 7.95 -3.90 -7.75
C GLU A 38 7.51 -4.14 -9.20
N ASP A 39 8.11 -5.10 -9.90
CA ASP A 39 7.80 -5.40 -11.27
C ASP A 39 7.42 -6.88 -11.47
N ALA A 40 6.58 -7.11 -12.45
CA ALA A 40 6.17 -8.41 -12.93
C ALA A 40 6.41 -8.49 -14.44
N LYS A 41 6.85 -9.64 -14.94
CA LYS A 41 7.19 -9.83 -16.35
C LYS A 41 6.68 -11.17 -16.84
N ILE A 42 6.25 -11.19 -18.11
CA ILE A 42 6.07 -12.41 -18.88
C ILE A 42 7.00 -12.34 -20.10
N ILE A 43 7.80 -13.36 -20.30
CA ILE A 43 8.75 -13.47 -21.40
C ILE A 43 8.35 -14.68 -22.25
N TYR A 44 8.11 -14.47 -23.53
CA TYR A 44 7.78 -15.52 -24.50
C TYR A 44 8.99 -15.82 -25.38
N PHE A 45 9.28 -17.09 -25.60
CA PHE A 45 10.31 -17.59 -26.48
C PHE A 45 9.66 -18.29 -27.67
N GLU A 46 9.58 -17.63 -28.81
CA GLU A 46 8.90 -18.15 -30.00
C GLU A 46 9.76 -17.98 -31.25
N GLY A 47 10.09 -19.08 -31.92
CA GLY A 47 10.79 -19.04 -33.21
C GLY A 47 12.13 -18.33 -33.19
N GLY A 48 12.86 -18.40 -32.08
CA GLY A 48 14.13 -17.70 -31.86
C GLY A 48 13.98 -16.21 -31.48
N ASN A 49 12.77 -15.71 -31.35
CA ASN A 49 12.50 -14.35 -30.88
C ASN A 49 12.13 -14.36 -29.39
N VAL A 50 12.46 -13.26 -28.70
CA VAL A 50 12.11 -13.03 -27.31
C VAL A 50 11.17 -11.82 -27.23
N GLU A 51 9.93 -12.04 -26.79
CA GLU A 51 8.98 -10.99 -26.51
C GLU A 51 8.81 -10.83 -24.99
N GLN A 52 9.05 -9.63 -24.45
CA GLN A 52 8.81 -9.35 -23.05
C GLN A 52 7.62 -8.40 -22.90
N ARG A 53 6.79 -8.70 -21.91
CA ARG A 53 5.75 -7.81 -21.39
C ARG A 53 5.99 -7.57 -19.91
N MET A 54 5.79 -6.34 -19.47
CA MET A 54 6.06 -5.92 -18.10
C MET A 54 4.95 -4.99 -17.63
N ASN A 55 4.60 -5.07 -16.33
CA ASN A 55 3.72 -4.10 -15.73
C ASN A 55 4.35 -2.69 -15.81
N GLY A 56 3.52 -1.69 -16.11
CA GLY A 56 3.98 -0.31 -16.27
C GLY A 56 4.29 0.37 -14.93
N ILE A 57 3.33 1.12 -14.41
CA ILE A 57 3.52 2.02 -13.24
C ILE A 57 2.97 1.41 -11.94
N CYS A 58 2.18 0.35 -12.02
CA CYS A 58 1.46 -0.20 -10.86
C CYS A 58 2.15 -1.45 -10.32
N ALA A 59 2.44 -1.46 -9.02
CA ALA A 59 2.99 -2.62 -8.31
C ALA A 59 1.96 -3.75 -8.07
N GLY A 60 0.74 -3.65 -8.59
CA GLY A 60 -0.27 -4.70 -8.51
C GLY A 60 0.25 -6.01 -9.12
N GLY A 61 0.13 -7.10 -8.39
CA GLY A 61 0.65 -8.40 -8.81
C GLY A 61 2.15 -8.61 -8.55
N THR A 62 2.77 -7.82 -7.68
CA THR A 62 4.21 -7.93 -7.34
C THR A 62 4.42 -8.22 -5.85
N GLY A 63 5.69 -8.40 -5.44
CA GLY A 63 6.06 -8.59 -4.03
C GLY A 63 5.57 -7.48 -3.12
N SER A 64 5.70 -6.21 -3.53
CA SER A 64 5.21 -5.08 -2.74
C SER A 64 3.69 -5.09 -2.52
N PHE A 65 2.93 -5.58 -3.48
CA PHE A 65 1.49 -5.80 -3.30
C PHE A 65 1.24 -6.88 -2.23
N ILE A 66 1.98 -7.99 -2.30
CA ILE A 66 1.87 -9.11 -1.33
C ILE A 66 2.19 -8.61 0.07
N ASP A 67 3.28 -7.84 0.25
CA ASP A 67 3.68 -7.28 1.55
C ASP A 67 2.63 -6.33 2.13
N GLN A 68 2.02 -5.50 1.28
CA GLN A 68 0.95 -4.59 1.69
C GLN A 68 -0.30 -5.36 2.16
N MET A 69 -0.68 -6.43 1.45
CA MET A 69 -1.84 -7.25 1.83
C MET A 69 -1.54 -8.09 3.08
N ALA A 70 -0.31 -8.59 3.22
CA ALA A 70 0.14 -9.28 4.42
C ALA A 70 0.01 -8.38 5.67
N SER A 71 0.47 -7.14 5.56
CA SER A 71 0.37 -6.17 6.65
C SER A 71 -1.09 -5.89 7.04
N LEU A 72 -2.03 -5.89 6.10
CA LEU A 72 -3.45 -5.66 6.36
C LEU A 72 -4.05 -6.75 7.26
N ILE A 73 -3.65 -8.00 7.07
CA ILE A 73 -4.11 -9.14 7.89
C ILE A 73 -3.13 -9.51 9.01
N GLN A 74 -2.21 -8.58 9.33
CA GLN A 74 -1.26 -8.67 10.45
C GLN A 74 -0.31 -9.86 10.35
N THR A 75 0.31 -10.03 9.19
CA THR A 75 1.34 -11.06 8.93
C THR A 75 2.37 -10.50 7.95
N ASP A 76 3.31 -11.34 7.53
CA ASP A 76 4.27 -11.09 6.46
C ASP A 76 3.99 -12.01 5.25
N ALA A 77 4.78 -11.89 4.19
CA ALA A 77 4.62 -12.72 3.00
C ALA A 77 4.78 -14.21 3.29
N SER A 78 5.68 -14.58 4.21
CA SER A 78 5.86 -15.97 4.63
C SER A 78 4.64 -16.50 5.39
N GLY A 79 4.08 -15.68 6.27
CA GLY A 79 2.85 -16.01 6.99
C GLY A 79 1.64 -16.16 6.06
N LEU A 80 1.52 -15.29 5.03
CA LEU A 80 0.51 -15.49 3.99
C LEU A 80 0.64 -16.86 3.33
N ASN A 81 1.88 -17.26 3.00
CA ASN A 81 2.14 -18.56 2.38
C ASN A 81 1.73 -19.73 3.29
N GLU A 82 2.02 -19.64 4.59
CA GLU A 82 1.62 -20.67 5.55
C GLU A 82 0.10 -20.75 5.74
N TYR A 83 -0.60 -19.63 5.84
CA TYR A 83 -2.06 -19.59 5.92
C TYR A 83 -2.71 -20.16 4.66
N ALA A 84 -2.22 -19.79 3.48
CA ALA A 84 -2.78 -20.22 2.21
C ALA A 84 -2.71 -21.73 1.96
N LYS A 85 -1.98 -22.50 2.76
CA LYS A 85 -1.96 -23.98 2.68
C LYS A 85 -3.27 -24.63 3.09
N ASN A 86 -4.07 -23.96 3.91
CA ASN A 86 -5.24 -24.56 4.57
C ASN A 86 -6.53 -23.77 4.24
N TYR A 87 -6.64 -23.16 3.07
CA TYR A 87 -7.83 -22.44 2.67
C TYR A 87 -8.97 -23.38 2.29
N ASP A 88 -10.20 -22.95 2.57
CA ASP A 88 -11.44 -23.60 2.15
C ASP A 88 -12.13 -22.88 0.99
N ALA A 89 -11.97 -21.54 0.91
CA ALA A 89 -12.62 -20.70 -0.09
C ALA A 89 -11.68 -19.64 -0.68
N ILE A 90 -11.96 -19.22 -1.92
CA ILE A 90 -11.26 -18.12 -2.59
C ILE A 90 -12.28 -17.04 -2.94
N TYR A 91 -12.07 -15.84 -2.38
CA TYR A 91 -12.89 -14.67 -2.63
C TYR A 91 -12.39 -13.87 -3.84
N PRO A 92 -13.28 -13.23 -4.61
CA PRO A 92 -12.88 -12.33 -5.67
C PRO A 92 -12.29 -11.04 -5.06
N ILE A 93 -11.01 -10.80 -5.29
CA ILE A 93 -10.29 -9.59 -4.86
C ILE A 93 -9.74 -8.90 -6.11
N ALA A 94 -9.97 -7.59 -6.23
CA ALA A 94 -9.44 -6.80 -7.33
C ALA A 94 -7.95 -6.49 -7.10
N ALA A 95 -7.08 -7.09 -7.92
CA ALA A 95 -5.63 -6.97 -7.80
C ALA A 95 -5.04 -5.77 -8.56
N ARG A 96 -5.85 -4.84 -9.06
CA ARG A 96 -5.37 -3.72 -9.88
C ARG A 96 -4.49 -2.74 -9.11
N CYS A 97 -4.81 -2.52 -7.84
CA CYS A 97 -4.09 -1.60 -6.96
C CYS A 97 -4.30 -2.06 -5.51
N GLY A 98 -3.30 -1.88 -4.65
CA GLY A 98 -3.40 -2.19 -3.23
C GLY A 98 -4.56 -1.48 -2.53
N VAL A 99 -4.98 -0.30 -3.00
CA VAL A 99 -6.13 0.43 -2.46
C VAL A 99 -7.44 -0.33 -2.74
N PHE A 100 -7.69 -0.72 -3.99
CA PHE A 100 -8.89 -1.49 -4.34
C PHE A 100 -8.91 -2.86 -3.67
N ALA A 101 -7.77 -3.54 -3.61
CA ALA A 101 -7.68 -4.82 -2.90
C ALA A 101 -8.04 -4.67 -1.42
N LYS A 102 -7.59 -3.60 -0.75
CA LYS A 102 -7.98 -3.31 0.64
C LYS A 102 -9.48 -3.08 0.79
N THR A 103 -10.10 -2.38 -0.16
CA THR A 103 -11.54 -2.14 -0.17
C THR A 103 -12.33 -3.45 -0.28
N ASP A 104 -11.81 -4.43 -1.00
CA ASP A 104 -12.44 -5.75 -1.12
C ASP A 104 -12.16 -6.63 0.12
N ILE A 105 -10.95 -6.58 0.66
CA ILE A 105 -10.53 -7.42 1.79
C ILE A 105 -11.17 -6.96 3.11
N GLN A 106 -11.33 -5.66 3.33
CA GLN A 106 -11.82 -5.16 4.60
C GLN A 106 -13.26 -5.62 4.94
N PRO A 107 -14.23 -5.61 4.01
CA PRO A 107 -15.54 -6.22 4.24
C PRO A 107 -15.45 -7.70 4.57
N LEU A 108 -14.61 -8.46 3.86
CA LEU A 108 -14.44 -9.90 4.11
C LEU A 108 -13.93 -10.18 5.53
N ILE A 109 -12.95 -9.38 6.02
CA ILE A 109 -12.50 -9.46 7.42
C ILE A 109 -13.65 -9.19 8.39
N ASN A 110 -14.46 -8.18 8.11
CA ASN A 110 -15.60 -7.81 8.95
C ASN A 110 -16.71 -8.88 8.94
N GLU A 111 -16.85 -9.60 7.83
CA GLU A 111 -17.79 -10.72 7.67
C GLU A 111 -17.26 -12.04 8.26
N GLY A 112 -16.03 -12.05 8.76
CA GLY A 112 -15.43 -13.20 9.44
C GLY A 112 -14.70 -14.17 8.52
N ALA A 113 -14.27 -13.74 7.34
CA ALA A 113 -13.39 -14.54 6.49
C ALA A 113 -12.10 -14.92 7.22
N THR A 114 -11.66 -16.15 7.05
CA THR A 114 -10.46 -16.68 7.71
C THR A 114 -9.18 -16.09 7.11
N ARG A 115 -8.09 -16.10 7.85
CA ARG A 115 -6.78 -15.68 7.31
C ARG A 115 -6.31 -16.61 6.20
N GLU A 116 -6.66 -17.87 6.30
CA GLU A 116 -6.38 -18.92 5.33
C GLU A 116 -7.02 -18.60 3.98
N ASP A 117 -8.31 -18.32 3.98
CA ASP A 117 -9.08 -17.97 2.78
C ASP A 117 -8.62 -16.64 2.17
N LEU A 118 -8.39 -15.63 3.02
CA LEU A 118 -7.89 -14.32 2.57
C LEU A 118 -6.51 -14.43 1.94
N SER A 119 -5.61 -15.23 2.50
CA SER A 119 -4.25 -15.43 1.97
C SER A 119 -4.28 -16.10 0.59
N ALA A 120 -5.07 -17.17 0.43
CA ALA A 120 -5.26 -17.82 -0.86
C ALA A 120 -5.92 -16.89 -1.89
N SER A 121 -6.88 -16.05 -1.44
CA SER A 121 -7.56 -15.06 -2.29
C SER A 121 -6.61 -13.96 -2.75
N ILE A 122 -5.71 -13.48 -1.89
CA ILE A 122 -4.67 -12.51 -2.23
C ILE A 122 -3.74 -13.10 -3.30
N PHE A 123 -3.26 -14.33 -3.13
CA PHE A 123 -2.42 -14.98 -4.13
C PHE A 123 -3.14 -15.20 -5.45
N GLN A 124 -4.42 -15.60 -5.42
CA GLN A 124 -5.22 -15.71 -6.64
C GLN A 124 -5.40 -14.37 -7.34
N ALA A 125 -5.54 -13.28 -6.59
CA ALA A 125 -5.60 -11.93 -7.14
C ALA A 125 -4.31 -11.53 -7.84
N VAL A 126 -3.14 -11.84 -7.27
CA VAL A 126 -1.82 -11.66 -7.91
C VAL A 126 -1.73 -12.41 -9.24
N VAL A 127 -2.14 -13.68 -9.24
CA VAL A 127 -2.17 -14.52 -10.45
C VAL A 127 -3.05 -13.92 -11.53
N ASN A 128 -4.28 -13.55 -11.18
CA ASN A 128 -5.25 -12.97 -12.11
C ASN A 128 -4.73 -11.65 -12.70
N GLN A 129 -4.12 -10.81 -11.89
CA GLN A 129 -3.54 -9.54 -12.34
C GLN A 129 -2.36 -9.77 -13.29
N THR A 130 -1.47 -10.68 -12.95
CA THR A 130 -0.31 -11.00 -13.79
C THR A 130 -0.75 -11.55 -15.14
N ILE A 131 -1.66 -12.52 -15.15
CA ILE A 131 -2.13 -13.14 -16.40
C ILE A 131 -2.93 -12.12 -17.22
N SER A 132 -3.95 -11.47 -16.65
CA SER A 132 -4.80 -10.55 -17.39
C SER A 132 -4.07 -9.28 -17.82
N GLY A 133 -3.24 -8.72 -16.94
CA GLY A 133 -2.54 -7.48 -17.19
C GLY A 133 -1.33 -7.59 -18.11
N LEU A 134 -0.61 -8.71 -18.10
CA LEU A 134 0.60 -8.87 -18.89
C LEU A 134 0.39 -9.76 -20.12
N ALA A 135 -0.29 -10.88 -20.00
CA ALA A 135 -0.52 -11.74 -21.16
C ALA A 135 -1.47 -11.08 -22.18
N CYS A 136 -2.43 -10.24 -21.73
CA CYS A 136 -3.36 -9.49 -22.60
C CYS A 136 -3.98 -10.38 -23.69
N GLY A 137 -4.42 -11.60 -23.31
CA GLY A 137 -5.01 -12.57 -24.22
C GLY A 137 -4.02 -13.44 -24.99
N LYS A 138 -2.70 -13.19 -24.93
CA LYS A 138 -1.72 -14.11 -25.50
C LYS A 138 -1.64 -15.37 -24.64
N PRO A 139 -1.79 -16.57 -25.21
CA PRO A 139 -1.76 -17.80 -24.43
C PRO A 139 -0.42 -18.03 -23.74
N ILE A 140 -0.45 -18.47 -22.48
CA ILE A 140 0.70 -19.01 -21.76
C ILE A 140 0.64 -20.52 -21.91
N ARG A 141 1.53 -21.11 -22.69
CA ARG A 141 1.51 -22.54 -23.07
C ARG A 141 2.93 -23.10 -23.14
N GLY A 142 3.03 -24.44 -23.15
CA GLY A 142 4.29 -25.15 -23.19
C GLY A 142 4.97 -25.16 -21.83
N HIS A 143 6.28 -25.19 -21.82
CA HIS A 143 7.09 -25.23 -20.61
C HIS A 143 7.19 -23.82 -19.99
N VAL A 144 6.63 -23.67 -18.80
CA VAL A 144 6.53 -22.38 -18.11
C VAL A 144 7.54 -22.31 -16.97
N ALA A 145 8.49 -21.38 -17.06
CA ALA A 145 9.47 -21.13 -16.02
C ALA A 145 8.97 -20.09 -15.02
N PHE A 146 9.08 -20.39 -13.72
CA PHE A 146 8.73 -19.53 -12.61
C PHE A 146 9.98 -18.91 -12.00
N LEU A 147 10.13 -17.57 -12.09
CA LEU A 147 11.32 -16.84 -11.70
C LEU A 147 11.00 -15.72 -10.71
N GLY A 148 12.04 -15.27 -9.99
CA GLY A 148 11.96 -14.15 -9.04
C GLY A 148 11.63 -14.57 -7.62
N GLY A 149 11.90 -13.66 -6.68
CA GLY A 149 11.75 -13.93 -5.24
C GLY A 149 10.37 -14.44 -4.83
N PRO A 150 9.28 -13.74 -5.15
CA PRO A 150 7.93 -14.19 -4.78
C PRO A 150 7.61 -15.61 -5.24
N LEU A 151 7.93 -15.99 -6.49
CA LEU A 151 7.66 -17.34 -7.01
C LEU A 151 8.65 -18.40 -6.50
N HIS A 152 9.81 -17.98 -5.99
CA HIS A 152 10.77 -18.87 -5.38
C HIS A 152 10.41 -19.23 -3.92
N PHE A 153 10.06 -18.20 -3.13
CA PHE A 153 9.85 -18.36 -1.69
C PHE A 153 8.42 -18.68 -1.30
N LEU A 154 7.42 -18.30 -2.13
CA LEU A 154 6.00 -18.49 -1.83
C LEU A 154 5.44 -19.65 -2.66
N SER A 155 5.46 -20.85 -2.09
CA SER A 155 5.00 -22.08 -2.76
C SER A 155 3.55 -22.00 -3.18
N GLU A 156 2.67 -21.48 -2.30
CA GLU A 156 1.23 -21.39 -2.55
C GLU A 156 0.89 -20.37 -3.65
N LEU A 157 1.69 -19.30 -3.80
CA LEU A 157 1.58 -18.38 -4.93
C LEU A 157 1.91 -19.10 -6.25
N LYS A 158 3.00 -19.88 -6.28
CA LYS A 158 3.37 -20.67 -7.47
C LYS A 158 2.30 -21.71 -7.79
N GLU A 159 1.78 -22.42 -6.78
CA GLU A 159 0.68 -23.37 -6.97
C GLU A 159 -0.59 -22.71 -7.51
N ALA A 160 -0.90 -21.47 -7.09
CA ALA A 160 -2.01 -20.72 -7.64
C ALA A 160 -1.85 -20.42 -9.14
N PHE A 161 -0.62 -20.13 -9.59
CA PHE A 161 -0.32 -20.03 -11.05
C PHE A 161 -0.50 -21.35 -11.77
N ILE A 162 0.09 -22.44 -11.24
CA ILE A 162 0.01 -23.78 -11.83
C ILE A 162 -1.45 -24.20 -11.99
N ARG A 163 -2.25 -24.05 -10.95
CA ARG A 163 -3.69 -24.34 -10.94
C ARG A 163 -4.46 -23.50 -11.97
N THR A 164 -4.18 -22.19 -12.02
CA THR A 164 -4.89 -21.26 -12.91
C THR A 164 -4.55 -21.51 -14.39
N LEU A 165 -3.29 -21.79 -14.67
CA LEU A 165 -2.81 -22.09 -16.03
C LEU A 165 -3.06 -23.55 -16.43
N LYS A 166 -3.47 -24.40 -15.46
CA LYS A 166 -3.70 -25.84 -15.66
C LYS A 166 -2.47 -26.57 -16.21
N LEU A 167 -1.32 -26.24 -15.64
CA LEU A 167 -0.05 -26.89 -15.99
C LEU A 167 0.05 -28.24 -15.31
N ASP A 168 0.59 -29.23 -16.04
CA ASP A 168 1.02 -30.50 -15.48
C ASP A 168 2.52 -30.45 -15.11
N ASP A 169 3.00 -31.45 -14.40
CA ASP A 169 4.37 -31.49 -13.88
C ASP A 169 5.44 -31.46 -14.98
N GLU A 170 5.15 -31.94 -16.20
CA GLU A 170 6.08 -31.94 -17.33
C GLU A 170 6.30 -30.51 -17.87
N HIS A 171 5.30 -29.67 -17.77
CA HIS A 171 5.34 -28.28 -18.28
C HIS A 171 5.79 -27.25 -17.24
N ILE A 172 6.11 -27.67 -16.01
CA ILE A 172 6.57 -26.78 -14.96
C ILE A 172 8.09 -26.72 -14.91
N ILE A 173 8.65 -25.51 -15.01
CA ILE A 173 10.06 -25.25 -14.80
C ILE A 173 10.23 -24.36 -13.55
N ALA A 174 10.69 -24.93 -12.45
CA ALA A 174 10.94 -24.24 -11.21
C ALA A 174 12.39 -24.48 -10.73
N PRO A 175 13.38 -23.77 -11.31
CA PRO A 175 14.78 -23.99 -10.95
C PRO A 175 15.05 -23.66 -9.49
N GLU A 176 15.95 -24.41 -8.84
CA GLU A 176 16.31 -24.21 -7.43
C GLU A 176 16.76 -22.75 -7.15
N ASN A 177 17.49 -22.13 -8.09
CA ASN A 177 17.99 -20.76 -7.96
C ASN A 177 17.17 -19.75 -8.76
N SER A 178 15.86 -19.96 -8.93
CA SER A 178 14.98 -19.14 -9.77
C SER A 178 14.99 -17.64 -9.41
N HIS A 179 15.25 -17.29 -8.17
CA HIS A 179 15.39 -15.91 -7.69
C HIS A 179 16.68 -15.22 -8.12
N LEU A 180 17.70 -15.98 -8.52
CA LEU A 180 19.02 -15.48 -8.92
C LEU A 180 19.20 -15.37 -10.45
N PHE A 181 18.21 -15.76 -11.25
CA PHE A 181 18.36 -15.85 -12.71
C PHE A 181 18.79 -14.54 -13.37
N ALA A 182 18.39 -13.38 -12.85
CA ALA A 182 18.88 -12.10 -13.32
C ALA A 182 20.38 -11.92 -13.08
N ALA A 183 20.86 -12.29 -11.91
CA ALA A 183 22.29 -12.20 -11.55
C ALA A 183 23.12 -13.23 -12.31
N ILE A 184 22.65 -14.46 -12.44
CA ILE A 184 23.28 -15.54 -13.21
C ILE A 184 23.44 -15.10 -14.67
N GLY A 185 22.35 -14.64 -15.30
CA GLY A 185 22.42 -14.20 -16.69
C GLY A 185 23.29 -12.95 -16.88
N SER A 186 23.36 -12.08 -15.89
CA SER A 186 24.31 -10.95 -15.90
C SER A 186 25.78 -11.46 -15.89
N ALA A 187 26.07 -12.45 -15.07
CA ALA A 187 27.41 -13.05 -15.02
C ALA A 187 27.76 -13.79 -16.32
N LEU A 188 26.79 -14.48 -16.94
CA LEU A 188 26.98 -15.19 -18.20
C LEU A 188 27.20 -14.25 -19.42
N ASN A 189 26.75 -13.01 -19.31
CA ASN A 189 26.96 -11.98 -20.36
C ASN A 189 28.28 -11.21 -20.23
N TYR A 190 29.28 -11.80 -19.57
CA TYR A 190 30.59 -11.18 -19.48
C TYR A 190 31.21 -11.00 -20.89
N LYS A 191 32.02 -9.95 -21.04
CA LYS A 191 32.80 -9.71 -22.25
C LYS A 191 34.26 -10.09 -21.98
N GLU A 192 34.81 -11.01 -22.78
CA GLU A 192 36.17 -11.52 -22.62
C GLU A 192 37.25 -10.46 -22.74
N ASP A 193 36.94 -9.32 -23.39
CA ASP A 193 37.90 -8.28 -23.68
C ASP A 193 38.16 -7.29 -22.52
N VAL A 194 37.44 -7.42 -21.43
CA VAL A 194 37.52 -6.50 -20.28
C VAL A 194 38.00 -7.27 -19.05
N THR A 195 39.26 -7.13 -18.72
CA THR A 195 39.84 -7.67 -17.48
C THR A 195 40.19 -6.56 -16.52
N TYR A 196 39.90 -6.78 -15.24
CA TYR A 196 40.29 -5.87 -14.15
C TYR A 196 41.20 -6.60 -13.20
N ASP A 197 42.22 -5.91 -12.69
CA ASP A 197 43.03 -6.45 -11.60
C ASP A 197 42.19 -6.43 -10.30
N LEU A 198 42.24 -7.54 -9.56
CA LEU A 198 41.50 -7.65 -8.29
C LEU A 198 42.00 -6.61 -7.28
N SER A 199 43.30 -6.29 -7.29
CA SER A 199 43.87 -5.24 -6.42
C SER A 199 43.25 -3.88 -6.70
N ASP A 200 43.05 -3.52 -7.97
CA ASP A 200 42.45 -2.24 -8.36
C ASP A 200 40.99 -2.14 -7.90
N ILE A 201 40.25 -3.26 -7.93
CA ILE A 201 38.87 -3.31 -7.43
C ILE A 201 38.86 -3.17 -5.92
N LEU A 202 39.72 -3.88 -5.19
CA LEU A 202 39.83 -3.81 -3.73
C LEU A 202 40.23 -2.40 -3.26
N ASP A 203 41.16 -1.75 -3.95
CA ASP A 203 41.57 -0.38 -3.64
C ASP A 203 40.42 0.61 -3.85
N LYS A 204 39.63 0.45 -4.91
CA LYS A 204 38.43 1.26 -5.14
C LYS A 204 37.37 1.04 -4.08
N LEU A 205 37.11 -0.21 -3.67
CA LEU A 205 36.12 -0.54 -2.62
C LEU A 205 36.57 -0.08 -1.23
N SER A 206 37.92 0.00 -1.02
CA SER A 206 38.50 0.50 0.24
C SER A 206 38.60 2.02 0.30
N SER A 207 38.45 2.71 -0.84
CA SER A 207 38.41 4.16 -0.90
C SER A 207 37.02 4.69 -0.52
N ASP A 208 36.97 5.91 0.04
CA ASP A 208 35.72 6.62 0.27
C ASP A 208 35.01 6.86 -1.07
N ILE A 209 34.09 5.97 -1.43
CA ILE A 209 33.29 6.12 -2.65
C ILE A 209 32.28 7.26 -2.40
N LYS A 210 32.67 8.46 -2.83
CA LYS A 210 31.69 9.56 -2.90
C LYS A 210 30.70 9.24 -3.99
N MET A 211 29.52 8.75 -3.62
CA MET A 211 28.41 8.63 -4.54
C MET A 211 27.92 10.04 -4.89
N GLU A 212 28.31 10.54 -6.06
CA GLU A 212 27.66 11.72 -6.64
C GLU A 212 26.26 11.29 -7.09
N PHE A 213 25.26 11.68 -6.34
CA PHE A 213 23.87 11.50 -6.78
C PHE A 213 23.59 12.50 -7.91
N GLU A 214 23.36 12.02 -9.11
CA GLU A 214 22.94 12.84 -10.27
C GLU A 214 21.56 13.49 -10.10
N VAL A 215 20.89 13.30 -8.98
CA VAL A 215 19.56 13.83 -8.72
C VAL A 215 19.66 15.20 -8.09
N ALA A 216 19.14 16.21 -8.78
CA ALA A 216 18.99 17.53 -8.19
C ALA A 216 18.15 17.42 -6.91
N ARG A 217 18.74 17.77 -5.78
CA ARG A 217 18.03 17.83 -4.50
C ARG A 217 17.35 19.17 -4.39
N MET A 218 16.17 19.18 -3.81
CA MET A 218 15.53 20.41 -3.37
C MET A 218 16.29 20.95 -2.16
N GLU A 219 16.21 22.28 -1.97
CA GLU A 219 16.71 22.88 -0.75
C GLU A 219 16.02 22.26 0.48
N PRO A 220 16.70 22.19 1.64
CA PRO A 220 16.10 21.76 2.88
C PRO A 220 14.86 22.60 3.21
N LEU A 221 13.83 21.96 3.77
CA LEU A 221 12.60 22.67 4.17
C LEU A 221 12.88 23.81 5.15
N PHE A 222 13.88 23.64 6.00
CA PHE A 222 14.38 24.68 6.91
C PHE A 222 15.88 24.83 6.69
N ALA A 223 16.32 26.02 6.33
CA ALA A 223 17.74 26.33 6.12
C ALA A 223 18.46 26.49 7.47
N THR A 224 17.74 26.99 8.48
CA THR A 224 18.29 27.28 9.82
C THR A 224 17.36 26.78 10.92
N GLN A 225 17.90 26.63 12.14
CA GLN A 225 17.08 26.33 13.32
C GLN A 225 16.03 27.40 13.57
N ALA A 226 16.33 28.66 13.29
CA ALA A 226 15.38 29.76 13.44
C ALA A 226 14.17 29.63 12.53
N ASP A 227 14.34 29.10 11.30
CA ASP A 227 13.22 28.84 10.37
C ASP A 227 12.30 27.75 10.94
N TYR A 228 12.89 26.68 11.51
CA TYR A 228 12.14 25.62 12.17
C TYR A 228 11.39 26.13 13.40
N ASP A 229 12.04 26.96 14.23
CA ASP A 229 11.43 27.54 15.43
C ASP A 229 10.27 28.46 15.06
N ALA A 230 10.43 29.27 14.02
CA ALA A 230 9.37 30.14 13.50
C ALA A 230 8.18 29.32 12.95
N PHE A 231 8.45 28.24 12.21
CA PHE A 231 7.44 27.31 11.74
C PHE A 231 6.66 26.70 12.91
N THR A 232 7.38 26.20 13.91
CA THR A 232 6.82 25.55 15.10
C THR A 232 5.98 26.54 15.91
N ALA A 233 6.48 27.76 16.12
CA ALA A 233 5.75 28.81 16.83
C ALA A 233 4.44 29.17 16.14
N ARG A 234 4.46 29.31 14.80
CA ARG A 234 3.26 29.59 14.01
C ARG A 234 2.23 28.46 14.14
N HIS A 235 2.67 27.19 14.03
CA HIS A 235 1.75 26.05 14.10
C HIS A 235 1.19 25.85 15.51
N ASN A 236 2.00 26.07 16.54
CA ASN A 236 1.55 26.00 17.93
C ASN A 236 0.57 27.12 18.29
N GLY A 237 0.48 28.18 17.49
CA GLY A 237 -0.52 29.24 17.65
C GLY A 237 -1.93 28.84 17.18
N HIS A 238 -2.06 27.75 16.41
CA HIS A 238 -3.33 27.27 15.87
C HIS A 238 -3.77 25.99 16.59
N ASN A 239 -4.10 26.11 17.87
CA ASN A 239 -4.56 24.98 18.69
C ASN A 239 -6.08 24.95 18.79
N VAL A 240 -6.63 23.73 18.86
CA VAL A 240 -8.03 23.51 19.22
C VAL A 240 -8.22 23.88 20.68
N LYS A 241 -9.30 24.60 20.99
CA LYS A 241 -9.68 24.85 22.38
C LYS A 241 -9.94 23.51 23.08
N THR A 242 -9.29 23.28 24.20
CA THR A 242 -9.45 22.08 25.02
C THR A 242 -10.05 22.41 26.36
N ALA A 243 -10.79 21.47 26.96
CA ALA A 243 -11.28 21.56 28.32
C ALA A 243 -11.10 20.20 29.03
N ASP A 244 -11.04 20.23 30.35
CA ASP A 244 -10.89 19.01 31.17
C ASP A 244 -12.22 18.28 31.28
N LEU A 245 -12.30 17.08 30.73
CA LEU A 245 -13.49 16.22 30.77
C LEU A 245 -13.92 15.93 32.21
N SER A 246 -12.97 15.75 33.13
CA SER A 246 -13.28 15.40 34.53
C SER A 246 -14.07 16.47 35.30
N THR A 247 -14.04 17.71 34.84
CA THR A 247 -14.75 18.85 35.42
C THR A 247 -15.87 19.39 34.55
N TYR A 248 -16.05 18.81 33.36
CA TYR A 248 -17.03 19.29 32.41
C TYR A 248 -18.48 18.99 32.85
N LYS A 249 -19.36 19.92 32.56
CA LYS A 249 -20.81 19.81 32.82
C LYS A 249 -21.59 20.27 31.59
N GLY A 250 -22.65 19.54 31.27
CA GLY A 250 -23.52 19.87 30.15
C GLY A 250 -23.46 18.84 29.03
N ASN A 251 -23.91 19.25 27.86
CA ASN A 251 -24.02 18.37 26.71
C ASN A 251 -22.68 18.18 25.98
N CYS A 252 -22.45 16.95 25.53
CA CYS A 252 -21.28 16.58 24.73
C CYS A 252 -21.74 15.94 23.42
N TYR A 253 -20.87 16.01 22.41
CA TYR A 253 -21.07 15.47 21.07
C TYR A 253 -19.94 14.49 20.77
N LEU A 254 -20.29 13.26 20.39
CA LEU A 254 -19.35 12.19 20.08
C LEU A 254 -19.16 12.07 18.56
N GLY A 255 -17.95 12.30 18.05
CA GLY A 255 -17.58 12.08 16.67
C GLY A 255 -16.63 10.89 16.53
N ILE A 256 -16.87 10.02 15.55
CA ILE A 256 -16.05 8.85 15.24
C ILE A 256 -15.68 8.84 13.76
N ASP A 257 -14.40 8.99 13.44
CA ASP A 257 -13.88 8.77 12.10
C ASP A 257 -13.24 7.38 12.04
N ALA A 258 -13.92 6.46 11.38
CA ALA A 258 -13.45 5.10 11.14
C ALA A 258 -12.84 4.98 9.75
N GLY A 259 -11.59 5.40 9.63
CA GLY A 259 -10.83 5.26 8.39
C GLY A 259 -10.46 3.80 8.10
N SER A 260 -9.86 3.56 6.95
CA SER A 260 -9.41 2.22 6.51
C SER A 260 -8.28 1.64 7.37
N THR A 261 -7.39 2.49 7.90
CA THR A 261 -6.20 2.08 8.67
C THR A 261 -6.24 2.51 10.12
N THR A 262 -6.93 3.60 10.42
CA THR A 262 -6.95 4.23 11.76
C THR A 262 -8.36 4.63 12.14
N THR A 263 -8.65 4.60 13.44
CA THR A 263 -9.86 5.19 14.04
C THR A 263 -9.50 6.39 14.88
N LYS A 264 -10.25 7.48 14.71
CA LYS A 264 -10.17 8.67 15.52
C LYS A 264 -11.50 8.91 16.21
N ILE A 265 -11.46 9.34 17.46
CA ILE A 265 -12.66 9.65 18.24
C ILE A 265 -12.42 10.99 18.95
N ALA A 266 -13.43 11.83 18.88
CA ALA A 266 -13.44 13.12 19.58
C ALA A 266 -14.73 13.25 20.38
N LEU A 267 -14.62 13.76 21.61
CA LEU A 267 -15.74 14.24 22.39
C LEU A 267 -15.62 15.77 22.49
N ALA A 268 -16.61 16.47 22.00
CA ALA A 268 -16.66 17.93 22.00
C ALA A 268 -17.75 18.44 22.93
N GLY A 269 -17.47 19.56 23.61
CA GLY A 269 -18.45 20.28 24.39
C GLY A 269 -19.32 21.21 23.53
N GLU A 270 -20.39 21.78 24.11
CA GLU A 270 -21.31 22.70 23.42
C GLU A 270 -20.60 23.96 22.86
N ASP A 271 -19.50 24.35 23.45
CA ASP A 271 -18.70 25.51 23.04
C ASP A 271 -17.60 25.15 22.02
N GLY A 272 -17.62 23.93 21.48
CA GLY A 272 -16.63 23.40 20.56
C GLY A 272 -15.29 23.03 21.20
N SER A 273 -15.17 23.06 22.52
CA SER A 273 -13.95 22.60 23.19
C SER A 273 -13.79 21.09 23.08
N LEU A 274 -12.56 20.64 22.78
CA LEU A 274 -12.21 19.22 22.74
C LEU A 274 -12.03 18.72 24.18
N LEU A 275 -12.89 17.78 24.61
CA LEU A 275 -12.92 17.19 25.94
C LEU A 275 -12.13 15.88 26.00
N TYR A 276 -12.12 15.13 24.89
CA TYR A 276 -11.38 13.88 24.75
C TYR A 276 -11.00 13.67 23.29
N SER A 277 -9.83 13.10 23.07
CA SER A 277 -9.39 12.70 21.73
C SER A 277 -8.70 11.35 21.78
N PHE A 278 -8.91 10.56 20.74
CA PHE A 278 -8.31 9.25 20.55
C PHE A 278 -7.86 9.08 19.12
N TYR A 279 -6.69 8.51 18.93
CA TYR A 279 -6.15 8.15 17.61
C TYR A 279 -5.39 6.85 17.74
N SER A 280 -5.78 5.83 16.97
CA SER A 280 -5.10 4.53 16.97
C SER A 280 -5.24 3.80 15.65
N SER A 281 -4.32 2.88 15.38
CA SER A 281 -4.49 1.89 14.31
C SER A 281 -5.72 1.02 14.60
N ASN A 282 -6.44 0.65 13.54
CA ASN A 282 -7.60 -0.25 13.61
C ASN A 282 -7.22 -1.68 13.95
N ASN A 283 -5.96 -2.07 13.72
CA ASN A 283 -5.49 -3.45 13.87
C ASN A 283 -6.45 -4.47 13.18
N GLY A 284 -7.01 -4.09 12.03
CA GLY A 284 -7.97 -4.89 11.29
C GLY A 284 -9.42 -4.82 11.77
N SER A 285 -9.73 -4.10 12.87
CA SER A 285 -11.11 -3.98 13.37
C SER A 285 -11.40 -2.57 13.90
N PRO A 286 -11.98 -1.68 13.08
CA PRO A 286 -12.39 -0.35 13.52
C PRO A 286 -13.46 -0.42 14.63
N LEU A 287 -14.35 -1.40 14.58
CA LEU A 287 -15.39 -1.57 15.59
C LEU A 287 -14.81 -1.91 16.97
N ALA A 288 -13.89 -2.86 17.06
CA ALA A 288 -13.24 -3.20 18.33
C ALA A 288 -12.45 -2.02 18.90
N THR A 289 -11.78 -1.27 18.05
CA THR A 289 -11.03 -0.06 18.41
C THR A 289 -11.96 1.03 18.95
N ALA A 290 -13.08 1.28 18.27
CA ALA A 290 -14.10 2.24 18.71
C ALA A 290 -14.73 1.84 20.04
N ILE A 291 -15.13 0.58 20.22
CA ILE A 291 -15.71 0.07 21.47
C ILE A 291 -14.74 0.30 22.66
N LYS A 292 -13.44 0.04 22.46
CA LYS A 292 -12.44 0.26 23.52
C LYS A 292 -12.40 1.72 23.97
N SER A 293 -12.32 2.65 23.02
CA SER A 293 -12.26 4.08 23.34
C SER A 293 -13.57 4.61 23.92
N ILE A 294 -14.72 4.16 23.42
CA ILE A 294 -16.02 4.56 23.96
C ILE A 294 -16.17 4.10 25.43
N LYS A 295 -15.75 2.88 25.74
CA LYS A 295 -15.74 2.40 27.14
C LYS A 295 -14.83 3.27 28.04
N GLU A 296 -13.70 3.72 27.52
CA GLU A 296 -12.83 4.66 28.24
C GLU A 296 -13.53 6.00 28.46
N ILE A 297 -14.16 6.58 27.42
CA ILE A 297 -14.94 7.83 27.57
C ILE A 297 -15.99 7.67 28.66
N TYR A 298 -16.79 6.61 28.64
CA TYR A 298 -17.83 6.39 29.66
C TYR A 298 -17.26 6.22 31.07
N SER A 299 -16.04 5.69 31.21
CA SER A 299 -15.38 5.57 32.52
C SER A 299 -14.87 6.91 33.06
N LEU A 300 -14.61 7.87 32.17
CA LEU A 300 -14.11 9.21 32.49
C LEU A 300 -15.22 10.26 32.57
N LEU A 301 -16.42 9.97 32.02
CA LEU A 301 -17.51 10.92 31.88
C LEU A 301 -18.11 11.26 33.25
N PRO A 302 -18.11 12.55 33.66
CA PRO A 302 -18.75 12.97 34.90
C PRO A 302 -20.28 12.78 34.87
N ALA A 303 -20.90 12.65 36.04
CA ALA A 303 -22.35 12.48 36.15
C ALA A 303 -23.16 13.66 35.58
N ASP A 304 -22.59 14.86 35.57
CA ASP A 304 -23.21 16.09 35.04
C ASP A 304 -22.93 16.31 33.56
N ALA A 305 -22.19 15.42 32.86
CA ALA A 305 -21.90 15.49 31.43
C ALA A 305 -22.69 14.43 30.67
N HIS A 306 -23.31 14.81 29.55
CA HIS A 306 -24.20 13.94 28.80
C HIS A 306 -23.86 13.94 27.33
N ILE A 307 -23.60 12.75 26.75
CA ILE A 307 -23.47 12.60 25.29
C ILE A 307 -24.89 12.63 24.72
N VAL A 308 -25.23 13.74 24.04
CA VAL A 308 -26.57 13.98 23.51
C VAL A 308 -26.70 13.71 22.03
N HIS A 309 -25.58 13.58 21.33
CA HIS A 309 -25.55 13.24 19.90
C HIS A 309 -24.24 12.55 19.53
N SER A 310 -24.33 11.61 18.60
CA SER A 310 -23.20 10.80 18.13
C SER A 310 -23.25 10.64 16.62
N CYS A 311 -22.09 10.77 15.97
CA CYS A 311 -21.97 10.64 14.52
C CYS A 311 -20.73 9.86 14.13
N SER A 312 -20.85 9.04 13.10
CA SER A 312 -19.72 8.36 12.47
C SER A 312 -19.45 8.86 11.06
N THR A 313 -18.19 8.77 10.62
CA THR A 313 -17.74 9.06 9.26
C THR A 313 -16.62 8.11 8.85
N GLY A 314 -16.17 8.21 7.60
CA GLY A 314 -15.10 7.38 7.04
C GLY A 314 -15.60 6.03 6.49
N TYR A 315 -14.67 5.16 6.10
CA TYR A 315 -14.99 3.86 5.48
C TYR A 315 -15.83 2.93 6.36
N GLY A 316 -15.70 3.04 7.68
CA GLY A 316 -16.45 2.25 8.65
C GLY A 316 -17.73 2.92 9.14
N GLU A 317 -18.17 4.01 8.53
CA GLU A 317 -19.32 4.81 8.95
C GLU A 317 -20.57 3.95 9.18
N ALA A 318 -21.04 3.25 8.16
CA ALA A 318 -22.27 2.45 8.23
C ALA A 318 -22.17 1.30 9.25
N LEU A 319 -21.00 0.64 9.33
CA LEU A 319 -20.74 -0.42 10.30
C LEU A 319 -20.86 0.11 11.74
N LEU A 320 -20.19 1.22 12.04
CA LEU A 320 -20.20 1.78 13.39
C LEU A 320 -21.56 2.35 13.76
N LYS A 321 -22.23 3.05 12.84
CA LYS A 321 -23.59 3.53 13.05
C LYS A 321 -24.54 2.40 13.43
N ALA A 322 -24.52 1.31 12.67
CA ALA A 322 -25.39 0.17 12.92
C ALA A 322 -25.02 -0.59 14.21
N ALA A 323 -23.74 -0.89 14.43
CA ALA A 323 -23.29 -1.69 15.55
C ALA A 323 -23.37 -0.98 16.90
N LEU A 324 -23.15 0.33 16.92
CA LEU A 324 -23.14 1.17 18.12
C LEU A 324 -24.42 1.97 18.31
N MET A 325 -25.38 1.87 17.37
CA MET A 325 -26.65 2.61 17.35
C MET A 325 -26.40 4.12 17.47
N LEU A 326 -25.46 4.64 16.67
CA LEU A 326 -25.17 6.07 16.63
C LEU A 326 -26.32 6.82 15.95
N ASP A 327 -26.50 8.08 16.34
CA ASP A 327 -27.60 8.91 15.85
C ASP A 327 -27.47 9.15 14.35
N ASP A 328 -26.27 9.53 13.88
CA ASP A 328 -26.01 9.84 12.49
C ASP A 328 -24.75 9.19 11.91
N GLY A 329 -24.71 9.13 10.59
CA GLY A 329 -23.52 8.86 9.78
C GLY A 329 -23.41 9.94 8.71
N GLU A 330 -22.21 10.49 8.50
CA GLU A 330 -21.98 11.57 7.56
C GLU A 330 -20.87 11.22 6.56
N VAL A 331 -21.01 11.71 5.34
CA VAL A 331 -19.97 11.57 4.32
C VAL A 331 -18.72 12.32 4.76
N GLU A 332 -17.58 11.68 4.67
CA GLU A 332 -16.27 12.20 5.13
C GLU A 332 -15.97 13.61 4.60
N THR A 333 -16.26 13.87 3.30
CA THR A 333 -16.04 15.17 2.68
C THR A 333 -16.87 16.29 3.33
N VAL A 334 -18.11 15.97 3.73
CA VAL A 334 -19.02 16.90 4.41
C VAL A 334 -18.57 17.12 5.85
N ALA A 335 -18.15 16.05 6.53
CA ALA A 335 -17.60 16.15 7.89
C ALA A 335 -16.34 17.05 7.92
N HIS A 336 -15.43 16.89 6.96
CA HIS A 336 -14.25 17.76 6.81
C HIS A 336 -14.64 19.23 6.60
N TYR A 337 -15.64 19.48 5.73
CA TYR A 337 -16.09 20.84 5.48
C TYR A 337 -16.66 21.48 6.74
N TYR A 338 -17.54 20.82 7.46
CA TYR A 338 -18.11 21.37 8.70
C TYR A 338 -17.05 21.65 9.76
N ALA A 339 -16.09 20.76 9.91
CA ALA A 339 -14.99 20.96 10.84
C ALA A 339 -14.11 22.16 10.43
N ALA A 340 -13.74 22.27 9.15
CA ALA A 340 -12.94 23.38 8.66
C ALA A 340 -13.69 24.73 8.79
N ALA A 341 -14.97 24.78 8.42
CA ALA A 341 -15.79 26.00 8.51
C ALA A 341 -16.06 26.43 9.96
N PHE A 342 -16.01 25.50 10.92
CA PHE A 342 -16.10 25.85 12.34
C PHE A 342 -14.88 26.68 12.81
N PHE A 343 -13.68 26.38 12.29
CA PHE A 343 -12.45 27.12 12.62
C PHE A 343 -12.24 28.34 11.73
N ASP A 344 -12.58 28.23 10.45
CA ASP A 344 -12.47 29.28 9.46
C ASP A 344 -13.72 29.29 8.56
N PRO A 345 -14.71 30.13 8.87
CA PRO A 345 -15.93 30.23 8.07
C PRO A 345 -15.72 30.66 6.61
N ASP A 346 -14.58 31.26 6.30
CA ASP A 346 -14.21 31.73 4.96
C ASP A 346 -13.33 30.70 4.21
N VAL A 347 -13.19 29.45 4.72
CA VAL A 347 -12.43 28.40 4.05
C VAL A 347 -12.95 28.18 2.63
N ASP A 348 -12.06 28.21 1.65
CA ASP A 348 -12.37 28.02 0.23
C ASP A 348 -11.74 26.75 -0.37
N CYS A 349 -10.76 26.14 0.33
CA CYS A 349 -10.10 24.91 -0.11
C CYS A 349 -9.63 24.09 1.08
N ILE A 350 -9.90 22.77 1.04
CA ILE A 350 -9.41 21.81 2.02
C ILE A 350 -8.56 20.79 1.31
N LEU A 351 -7.34 20.57 1.78
CA LEU A 351 -6.46 19.49 1.36
C LEU A 351 -6.48 18.42 2.45
N ASP A 352 -7.13 17.30 2.15
CA ASP A 352 -7.17 16.12 3.00
C ASP A 352 -6.19 15.08 2.48
N ILE A 353 -5.28 14.63 3.34
CA ILE A 353 -4.30 13.59 3.04
C ILE A 353 -4.53 12.44 4.02
N GLY A 354 -5.25 11.45 3.56
CA GLY A 354 -5.64 10.28 4.33
C GLY A 354 -4.62 9.15 4.28
N GLY A 355 -5.02 8.01 4.84
CA GLY A 355 -4.22 6.78 4.84
C GLY A 355 -4.22 6.04 3.51
N GLN A 356 -5.17 6.31 2.61
CA GLN A 356 -5.31 5.63 1.31
C GLN A 356 -5.56 6.57 0.15
N ASP A 357 -6.12 7.73 0.40
CA ASP A 357 -6.49 8.70 -0.62
C ASP A 357 -6.10 10.12 -0.20
N MET A 358 -6.09 10.99 -1.19
CA MET A 358 -5.95 12.43 -1.00
C MET A 358 -7.14 13.10 -1.67
N LYS A 359 -7.68 14.11 -1.02
CA LYS A 359 -8.80 14.90 -1.54
C LYS A 359 -8.43 16.38 -1.55
N CYS A 360 -8.76 17.04 -2.64
CA CYS A 360 -8.82 18.51 -2.72
C CYS A 360 -10.29 18.90 -2.81
N ILE A 361 -10.82 19.46 -1.72
CA ILE A 361 -12.22 19.86 -1.60
C ILE A 361 -12.29 21.36 -1.80
N LYS A 362 -12.95 21.81 -2.85
CA LYS A 362 -13.17 23.24 -3.11
C LYS A 362 -14.52 23.66 -2.56
N ILE A 363 -14.49 24.77 -1.84
CA ILE A 363 -15.67 25.36 -1.21
C ILE A 363 -16.04 26.64 -1.97
N LYS A 364 -17.33 26.83 -2.21
CA LYS A 364 -17.86 28.04 -2.82
C LYS A 364 -19.24 28.32 -2.25
N ASN A 365 -19.48 29.57 -1.88
CA ASN A 365 -20.75 30.01 -1.29
C ASN A 365 -21.13 29.14 -0.07
N GLN A 366 -20.16 28.84 0.79
CA GLN A 366 -20.33 28.00 1.99
C GLN A 366 -20.91 26.61 1.69
N THR A 367 -20.54 26.04 0.55
CA THR A 367 -20.95 24.69 0.13
C THR A 367 -19.79 23.99 -0.58
N VAL A 368 -19.71 22.68 -0.52
CA VAL A 368 -18.77 21.89 -1.30
C VAL A 368 -19.12 22.02 -2.78
N ASP A 369 -18.25 22.69 -3.55
CA ASP A 369 -18.42 22.92 -4.98
C ASP A 369 -17.90 21.74 -5.82
N SER A 370 -16.69 21.27 -5.49
CA SER A 370 -16.09 20.13 -6.19
C SER A 370 -15.09 19.39 -5.31
N VAL A 371 -14.94 18.09 -5.57
CA VAL A 371 -13.98 17.22 -4.92
C VAL A 371 -13.10 16.56 -5.98
N GLN A 372 -11.79 16.72 -5.86
CA GLN A 372 -10.81 16.02 -6.68
C GLN A 372 -10.14 14.97 -5.82
N LEU A 373 -10.17 13.73 -6.29
CA LEU A 373 -9.58 12.55 -5.65
C LEU A 373 -8.39 12.06 -6.47
N ASN A 374 -7.39 11.48 -5.82
CA ASN A 374 -6.39 10.70 -6.53
C ASN A 374 -6.99 9.31 -6.84
N GLU A 375 -7.28 9.04 -8.10
CA GLU A 375 -8.00 7.81 -8.50
C GLU A 375 -7.11 6.57 -8.68
N ALA A 376 -5.81 6.72 -8.85
CA ALA A 376 -4.98 5.64 -9.38
C ALA A 376 -3.75 5.26 -8.56
N CYS A 377 -3.34 6.01 -7.57
CA CYS A 377 -2.08 5.76 -6.86
C CYS A 377 -2.08 6.37 -5.46
N SER A 378 -1.75 5.57 -4.48
CA SER A 378 -1.52 6.00 -3.10
C SER A 378 -0.20 6.75 -2.88
N SER A 379 0.43 7.27 -3.95
CA SER A 379 1.62 8.12 -3.83
C SER A 379 1.28 9.40 -3.06
N GLY A 380 1.98 9.63 -1.97
CA GLY A 380 1.75 10.79 -1.09
C GLY A 380 0.92 10.50 0.16
N TRP A 381 0.54 9.25 0.44
CA TRP A 381 -0.20 8.93 1.65
C TRP A 381 0.70 8.64 2.88
N LEU A 382 0.09 8.82 4.03
CA LEU A 382 0.76 8.93 5.32
C LEU A 382 1.67 7.78 5.76
N PRO A 383 1.43 6.48 5.46
CA PRO A 383 2.34 5.42 5.90
C PRO A 383 3.76 5.52 5.38
N SER A 384 3.97 6.17 4.23
CA SER A 384 5.34 6.44 3.74
C SER A 384 6.08 7.53 4.53
N LEU A 385 5.36 8.31 5.35
CA LEU A 385 5.91 9.39 6.17
C LEU A 385 6.15 8.98 7.63
N ILE A 386 5.49 7.92 8.10
CA ILE A 386 5.53 7.50 9.53
C ILE A 386 6.71 6.54 9.84
N THR A 387 7.35 5.97 8.83
CA THR A 387 8.44 4.99 9.03
C THR A 387 9.81 5.59 9.34
N THR A 388 9.89 6.89 9.60
CA THR A 388 11.15 7.55 9.94
C THR A 388 11.07 8.32 11.26
N ASN A 389 10.81 7.60 12.36
CA ASN A 389 11.29 8.08 13.67
C ASN A 389 11.71 6.90 14.53
N PRO A 390 12.95 6.97 15.10
CA PRO A 390 13.49 5.96 15.99
C PRO A 390 12.80 5.93 17.34
#